data_0f3ea2956d80135aeabe90f843896e44
#
_entry.id   0f3ea2956d80135aeabe90f843896e44
#
_cell.length_a   1.000
_cell.length_b   1.000
_cell.length_c   1.000
_cell.angle_alpha   90.00
_cell.angle_beta   90.00
_cell.angle_gamma   90.00
#
_symmetry.space_group_name_H-M   'P 1'
#
loop_
_entity.id
_entity.type
_entity.pdbx_description
1 polymer ?
#
loop_
_entity_poly.entity_id
_entity_poly.type
_entity_poly.pdbx_seq_one_letter_code
_entity_poly.pdbx_strand_id
1 'polypeptide(L)'
;PIRLAGEAAMTDLISNGRLEFGIGSGAYQREFDRMFPGLKQTDGWRYMQESLPAVKALWQGDYEHDGQFWSFPKSTSVPKPIQSPHPPIWVAARAPITYDFAVENECHIMSWPLTRPMSEAELYKSRLDEAMGKFPNKPKPIFAMMRHTAVYENKNDWEVPVKALTRVLGQFE
;
A
#
# COMPACT_ATOMS: atom_id res chain seq x y z
N PRO A 1 2.35 8.86 13.23
CA PRO A 1 2.01 9.61 12.00
C PRO A 1 2.94 10.79 11.73
N ILE A 2 3.27 11.64 12.73
CA ILE A 2 4.06 12.88 12.57
C ILE A 2 5.43 12.61 11.91
N ARG A 3 6.19 11.66 12.45
CA ARG A 3 7.50 11.31 11.91
C ARG A 3 7.40 10.76 10.48
N LEU A 4 6.43 9.87 10.23
CA LEU A 4 6.20 9.31 8.91
C LEU A 4 5.86 10.40 7.88
N ALA A 5 5.00 11.35 8.26
CA ALA A 5 4.65 12.47 7.41
C ALA A 5 5.88 13.32 7.04
N GLY A 6 6.74 13.61 8.01
CA GLY A 6 7.98 14.38 7.80
C GLY A 6 9.00 13.64 6.92
N GLU A 7 9.23 12.36 7.18
CA GLU A 7 10.18 11.53 6.40
C GLU A 7 9.72 11.36 4.94
N ALA A 8 8.43 11.13 4.72
CA ALA A 8 7.87 11.05 3.37
C ALA A 8 7.97 12.39 2.63
N ALA A 9 7.64 13.50 3.31
CA ALA A 9 7.76 14.83 2.73
C ALA A 9 9.22 15.20 2.40
N MET A 10 10.16 14.83 3.26
CA MET A 10 11.60 15.00 2.98
C MET A 10 12.04 14.21 1.75
N THR A 11 11.55 12.97 1.62
CA THR A 11 11.84 12.12 0.46
C THR A 11 11.25 12.74 -0.82
N ASP A 12 10.07 13.31 -0.74
CA ASP A 12 9.44 14.01 -1.85
C ASP A 12 10.26 15.22 -2.30
N LEU A 13 10.74 16.02 -1.34
CA LEU A 13 11.64 17.15 -1.61
C LEU A 13 12.94 16.71 -2.28
N ILE A 14 13.65 15.75 -1.70
CA ILE A 14 14.94 15.27 -2.22
C ILE A 14 14.78 14.65 -3.61
N SER A 15 13.66 13.98 -3.85
CA SER A 15 13.35 13.39 -5.16
C SER A 15 12.82 14.40 -6.17
N ASN A 16 12.63 15.67 -5.78
CA ASN A 16 12.01 16.70 -6.61
C ASN A 16 10.62 16.29 -7.12
N GLY A 17 9.75 15.87 -6.18
CA GLY A 17 8.34 15.52 -6.47
C GLY A 17 8.14 14.21 -7.23
N ARG A 18 9.03 13.23 -7.04
CA ARG A 18 8.91 11.91 -7.68
C ARG A 18 8.53 10.81 -6.71
N LEU A 19 8.22 11.15 -5.46
CA LEU A 19 7.77 10.17 -4.48
C LEU A 19 6.41 9.60 -4.88
N GLU A 20 6.32 8.29 -4.90
CA GLU A 20 5.09 7.49 -4.87
C GLU A 20 5.05 6.81 -3.50
N PHE A 21 4.10 7.19 -2.65
CA PHE A 21 4.05 6.76 -1.25
C PHE A 21 3.25 5.47 -1.09
N GLY A 22 3.93 4.34 -0.88
CA GLY A 22 3.30 3.04 -0.65
C GLY A 22 3.03 2.77 0.83
N ILE A 23 1.83 2.29 1.16
CA ILE A 23 1.47 1.86 2.51
C ILE A 23 0.79 0.49 2.51
N GLY A 24 1.05 -0.29 3.55
CA GLY A 24 0.44 -1.60 3.78
C GLY A 24 0.35 -1.93 5.26
N SER A 25 -0.52 -2.88 5.59
CA SER A 25 -0.78 -3.31 6.97
C SER A 25 0.26 -4.29 7.54
N GLY A 26 1.28 -4.64 6.77
CA GLY A 26 2.22 -5.72 7.11
C GLY A 26 1.67 -7.11 6.78
N ALA A 27 2.55 -8.03 6.39
CA ALA A 27 2.16 -9.34 5.87
C ALA A 27 2.51 -10.52 6.79
N TYR A 28 3.58 -10.40 7.56
CA TYR A 28 4.14 -11.55 8.27
C TYR A 28 4.27 -11.31 9.78
N GLN A 29 3.69 -12.19 10.59
CA GLN A 29 3.77 -12.12 12.05
C GLN A 29 5.23 -12.06 12.54
N ARG A 30 6.14 -12.82 11.92
CA ARG A 30 7.57 -12.83 12.27
C ARG A 30 8.24 -11.45 12.25
N GLU A 31 7.74 -10.52 11.42
CA GLU A 31 8.25 -9.15 11.34
C GLU A 31 7.73 -8.33 12.52
N PHE A 32 6.47 -8.50 12.87
CA PHE A 32 5.89 -7.89 14.07
C PHE A 32 6.59 -8.38 15.33
N ASP A 33 6.83 -9.68 15.45
CA ASP A 33 7.52 -10.27 16.62
C ASP A 33 8.93 -9.71 16.81
N ARG A 34 9.63 -9.38 15.73
CA ARG A 34 10.97 -8.81 15.76
C ARG A 34 11.00 -7.32 16.07
N MET A 35 10.08 -6.56 15.49
CA MET A 35 10.08 -5.09 15.58
C MET A 35 9.24 -4.57 16.75
N PHE A 36 8.16 -5.25 17.08
CA PHE A 36 7.20 -4.86 18.12
C PHE A 36 6.66 -6.09 18.85
N PRO A 37 7.45 -6.69 19.76
CA PRO A 37 7.02 -7.88 20.50
C PRO A 37 5.67 -7.68 21.19
N GLY A 38 4.74 -8.60 20.93
CA GLY A 38 3.38 -8.55 21.46
C GLY A 38 2.33 -7.93 20.55
N LEU A 39 2.74 -7.28 19.45
CA LEU A 39 1.81 -6.79 18.44
C LEU A 39 1.45 -7.92 17.46
N LYS A 40 0.17 -8.08 17.17
CA LYS A 40 -0.30 -9.06 16.19
C LYS A 40 -0.32 -8.45 14.79
N GLN A 41 0.06 -9.24 13.79
CA GLN A 41 0.00 -8.83 12.38
C GLN A 41 -1.42 -8.35 11.99
N THR A 42 -2.46 -8.97 12.54
CA THR A 42 -3.86 -8.58 12.33
C THR A 42 -4.18 -7.16 12.81
N ASP A 43 -3.43 -6.62 13.77
CA ASP A 43 -3.62 -5.26 14.25
C ASP A 43 -3.05 -4.21 13.29
N GLY A 44 -2.11 -4.60 12.42
CA GLY A 44 -1.50 -3.72 11.43
C GLY A 44 -2.53 -3.02 10.53
N TRP A 45 -3.65 -3.68 10.23
CA TRP A 45 -4.76 -3.08 9.50
C TRP A 45 -5.36 -1.87 10.24
N ARG A 46 -5.62 -2.00 11.53
CA ARG A 46 -6.18 -0.93 12.36
C ARG A 46 -5.21 0.25 12.50
N TYR A 47 -3.92 -0.05 12.63
CA TYR A 47 -2.86 0.98 12.60
C TYR A 47 -2.83 1.74 11.28
N MET A 48 -2.93 1.04 10.14
CA MET A 48 -2.95 1.67 8.83
C MET A 48 -4.19 2.57 8.65
N GLN A 49 -5.37 2.10 9.09
CA GLN A 49 -6.61 2.87 9.01
C GLN A 49 -6.56 4.19 9.79
N GLU A 50 -5.88 4.21 10.93
CA GLU A 50 -5.74 5.41 11.74
C GLU A 50 -4.58 6.30 11.25
N SER A 51 -3.46 5.71 10.82
CA SER A 51 -2.27 6.49 10.47
C SER A 51 -2.40 7.22 9.13
N LEU A 52 -3.03 6.63 8.11
CA LEU A 52 -3.06 7.25 6.78
C LEU A 52 -3.83 8.57 6.74
N PRO A 53 -5.04 8.68 7.28
CA PRO A 53 -5.74 9.97 7.38
C PRO A 53 -4.95 11.03 8.16
N ALA A 54 -4.31 10.63 9.26
CA ALA A 54 -3.49 11.52 10.06
C ALA A 54 -2.26 12.04 9.31
N VAL A 55 -1.58 11.18 8.54
CA VAL A 55 -0.47 11.58 7.67
C VAL A 55 -0.92 12.56 6.60
N LYS A 56 -2.05 12.29 5.93
CA LYS A 56 -2.62 13.21 4.93
C LYS A 56 -2.95 14.57 5.53
N ALA A 57 -3.57 14.60 6.71
CA ALA A 57 -3.89 15.84 7.42
C ALA A 57 -2.62 16.64 7.78
N LEU A 58 -1.58 15.96 8.28
CA LEU A 58 -0.29 16.56 8.62
C LEU A 58 0.43 17.16 7.41
N TRP A 59 0.25 16.59 6.21
CA TRP A 59 0.78 17.20 4.98
C TRP A 59 0.06 18.48 4.58
N GLN A 60 -1.24 18.59 4.88
CA GLN A 60 -2.05 19.75 4.54
C GLN A 60 -1.87 20.92 5.52
N GLY A 61 -1.65 20.66 6.80
CA GLY A 61 -1.56 21.71 7.80
C GLY A 61 -1.14 21.23 9.17
N ASP A 62 -1.42 22.05 10.16
CA ASP A 62 -1.32 21.65 11.56
C ASP A 62 -2.47 20.72 11.90
N TYR A 63 -2.17 19.67 12.64
CA TYR A 63 -3.14 18.65 12.96
C TYR A 63 -2.97 18.17 14.40
N GLU A 64 -4.09 17.96 15.08
CA GLU A 64 -4.16 17.25 16.37
C GLU A 64 -4.86 15.92 16.17
N HIS A 65 -4.49 14.93 16.93
CA HIS A 65 -5.05 13.60 16.83
C HIS A 65 -5.26 13.00 18.21
N ASP A 66 -6.47 12.49 18.44
CA ASP A 66 -6.81 11.72 19.62
C ASP A 66 -7.48 10.41 19.14
N GLY A 67 -6.64 9.44 18.78
CA GLY A 67 -7.05 8.18 18.23
C GLY A 67 -6.82 7.02 19.19
N GLN A 68 -7.05 5.81 18.69
CA GLN A 68 -6.87 4.60 19.48
C GLN A 68 -5.38 4.26 19.69
N PHE A 69 -4.56 4.50 18.69
CA PHE A 69 -3.15 4.08 18.66
C PHE A 69 -2.19 5.25 18.80
N TRP A 70 -2.61 6.43 18.39
CA TRP A 70 -1.83 7.65 18.52
C TRP A 70 -2.66 8.78 19.10
N SER A 71 -2.06 9.51 20.00
CA SER A 71 -2.62 10.78 20.51
C SER A 71 -1.49 11.80 20.57
N PHE A 72 -1.71 12.96 19.98
CA PHE A 72 -0.75 14.07 20.00
C PHE A 72 -1.49 15.41 19.88
N PRO A 73 -0.96 16.46 20.55
CA PRO A 73 -1.54 17.80 20.49
C PRO A 73 -1.35 18.38 19.08
N LYS A 74 -1.97 19.52 18.82
CA LYS A 74 -1.81 20.25 17.56
C LYS A 74 -0.33 20.41 17.23
N SER A 75 0.08 19.75 16.15
CA SER A 75 1.47 19.59 15.74
C SER A 75 1.64 19.91 14.26
N THR A 76 2.79 20.45 13.93
CA THR A 76 3.21 20.72 12.55
C THR A 76 4.21 19.66 12.11
N SER A 77 3.96 19.00 10.99
CA SER A 77 4.95 18.17 10.32
C SER A 77 5.73 19.01 9.30
N VAL A 78 7.03 19.04 9.42
CA VAL A 78 7.93 19.74 8.49
C VAL A 78 9.06 18.80 8.04
N PRO A 79 9.48 18.88 6.75
CA PRO A 79 8.94 19.76 5.71
C PRO A 79 7.53 19.35 5.26
N LYS A 80 6.91 20.14 4.41
CA LYS A 80 5.73 19.72 3.64
C LYS A 80 6.18 19.10 2.31
N PRO A 81 5.41 18.16 1.73
CA PRO A 81 5.72 17.66 0.39
C PRO A 81 5.60 18.78 -0.65
N ILE A 82 6.33 18.67 -1.75
CA ILE A 82 6.21 19.60 -2.89
C ILE A 82 5.10 19.21 -3.85
N GLN A 83 4.70 17.93 -3.86
CA GLN A 83 3.55 17.48 -4.62
C GLN A 83 2.24 17.94 -3.98
N SER A 84 1.30 18.42 -4.78
CA SER A 84 -0.01 18.92 -4.32
C SER A 84 -1.14 18.04 -4.83
N PRO A 85 -2.12 17.67 -4.00
CA PRO A 85 -2.27 17.99 -2.57
C PRO A 85 -1.30 17.22 -1.65
N HIS A 86 -0.71 16.16 -2.14
CA HIS A 86 0.31 15.31 -1.50
C HIS A 86 0.87 14.32 -2.54
N PRO A 87 1.97 13.60 -2.25
CA PRO A 87 2.45 12.52 -3.12
C PRO A 87 1.33 11.50 -3.42
N PRO A 88 1.29 10.90 -4.61
CA PRO A 88 0.38 9.79 -4.89
C PRO A 88 0.55 8.68 -3.86
N ILE A 89 -0.58 8.14 -3.37
CA ILE A 89 -0.57 7.11 -2.32
C ILE A 89 -1.01 5.79 -2.92
N TRP A 90 -0.25 4.73 -2.61
CA TRP A 90 -0.52 3.38 -3.03
C TRP A 90 -0.83 2.48 -1.86
N VAL A 91 -1.94 1.76 -1.93
CA VAL A 91 -2.33 0.78 -0.92
C VAL A 91 -2.14 -0.63 -1.46
N ALA A 92 -1.41 -1.44 -0.70
CA ALA A 92 -1.27 -2.86 -0.99
C ALA A 92 -2.57 -3.59 -0.61
N ALA A 93 -3.35 -4.08 -1.60
CA ALA A 93 -4.69 -4.62 -1.39
C ALA A 93 -4.85 -6.05 -1.90
N ARG A 94 -5.47 -6.90 -1.03
CA ARG A 94 -5.96 -8.24 -1.37
C ARG A 94 -7.40 -8.47 -0.89
N ALA A 95 -7.71 -8.12 0.36
CA ALA A 95 -9.04 -8.29 0.94
C ALA A 95 -10.01 -7.19 0.45
N PRO A 96 -11.32 -7.48 0.27
CA PRO A 96 -12.30 -6.49 -0.18
C PRO A 96 -12.26 -5.18 0.62
N ILE A 97 -12.19 -5.28 1.96
CA ILE A 97 -12.14 -4.11 2.84
C ILE A 97 -10.95 -3.17 2.54
N THR A 98 -9.85 -3.70 2.02
CA THR A 98 -8.67 -2.87 1.66
C THR A 98 -8.91 -2.12 0.36
N TYR A 99 -9.68 -2.68 -0.57
CA TYR A 99 -10.12 -1.95 -1.78
C TYR A 99 -11.07 -0.82 -1.42
N ASP A 100 -12.06 -1.10 -0.54
CA ASP A 100 -12.98 -0.08 -0.05
C ASP A 100 -12.22 1.09 0.58
N PHE A 101 -11.30 0.79 1.48
CA PHE A 101 -10.45 1.80 2.13
C PHE A 101 -9.60 2.60 1.15
N ALA A 102 -9.00 1.93 0.17
CA ALA A 102 -8.16 2.61 -0.83
C ALA A 102 -8.98 3.59 -1.68
N VAL A 103 -10.15 3.16 -2.16
CA VAL A 103 -11.04 4.03 -2.97
C VAL A 103 -11.58 5.18 -2.13
N GLU A 104 -12.06 4.91 -0.91
CA GLU A 104 -12.56 5.93 0.01
C GLU A 104 -11.52 7.02 0.28
N ASN A 105 -10.26 6.62 0.47
CA ASN A 105 -9.13 7.52 0.75
C ASN A 105 -8.43 8.06 -0.50
N GLU A 106 -8.95 7.80 -1.71
CA GLU A 106 -8.39 8.29 -2.98
C GLU A 106 -6.96 7.80 -3.24
N CYS A 107 -6.68 6.56 -2.84
CA CYS A 107 -5.39 5.93 -3.04
C CYS A 107 -5.38 5.05 -4.29
N HIS A 108 -4.24 4.94 -4.93
CA HIS A 108 -3.97 3.93 -5.94
C HIS A 108 -3.86 2.55 -5.29
N ILE A 109 -4.03 1.50 -6.08
CA ILE A 109 -4.10 0.13 -5.57
C ILE A 109 -3.04 -0.73 -6.26
N MET A 110 -2.28 -1.46 -5.45
CA MET A 110 -1.38 -2.50 -5.91
C MET A 110 -1.80 -3.85 -5.36
N SER A 111 -2.02 -4.82 -6.25
CA SER A 111 -2.33 -6.20 -5.92
C SER A 111 -1.28 -7.14 -6.51
N TRP A 112 -1.09 -8.30 -5.89
CA TRP A 112 -0.02 -9.23 -6.30
C TRP A 112 -0.54 -10.66 -6.46
N PRO A 113 -1.20 -10.97 -7.58
CA PRO A 113 -1.58 -12.35 -7.89
C PRO A 113 -0.36 -13.26 -8.13
N LEU A 114 0.83 -12.70 -8.35
CA LEU A 114 2.09 -13.42 -8.56
C LEU A 114 1.96 -14.53 -9.62
N THR A 115 2.07 -15.79 -9.16
CA THR A 115 1.93 -17.00 -9.99
C THR A 115 0.52 -17.60 -9.96
N ARG A 116 -0.43 -16.96 -9.25
CA ARG A 116 -1.81 -17.44 -9.14
C ARG A 116 -2.50 -17.46 -10.51
N PRO A 117 -3.55 -18.29 -10.70
CA PRO A 117 -4.31 -18.35 -11.96
C PRO A 117 -4.87 -16.97 -12.37
N MET A 118 -5.25 -16.84 -13.63
CA MET A 118 -5.86 -15.60 -14.14
C MET A 118 -7.14 -15.23 -13.39
N SER A 119 -7.90 -16.23 -12.93
CA SER A 119 -9.09 -16.02 -12.09
C SER A 119 -8.82 -15.20 -10.81
N GLU A 120 -7.61 -15.27 -10.25
CA GLU A 120 -7.23 -14.44 -9.12
C GLU A 120 -7.08 -12.96 -9.55
N ALA A 121 -6.57 -12.69 -10.74
CA ALA A 121 -6.48 -11.34 -11.29
C ALA A 121 -7.89 -10.77 -11.60
N GLU A 122 -8.77 -11.60 -12.14
CA GLU A 122 -10.17 -11.26 -12.39
C GLU A 122 -10.91 -10.96 -11.08
N LEU A 123 -10.68 -11.77 -10.03
CA LEU A 123 -11.22 -11.54 -8.69
C LEU A 123 -10.75 -10.18 -8.11
N TYR A 124 -9.49 -9.82 -8.28
CA TYR A 124 -8.99 -8.52 -7.81
C TYR A 124 -9.62 -7.36 -8.59
N LYS A 125 -9.84 -7.55 -9.89
CA LYS A 125 -10.56 -6.55 -10.69
C LYS A 125 -12.02 -6.41 -10.23
N SER A 126 -12.71 -7.50 -9.96
CA SER A 126 -14.09 -7.49 -9.42
C SER A 126 -14.16 -6.73 -8.09
N ARG A 127 -13.21 -6.97 -7.17
CA ARG A 127 -13.13 -6.24 -5.89
C ARG A 127 -12.96 -4.73 -6.08
N LEU A 128 -12.16 -4.32 -7.06
CA LEU A 128 -12.06 -2.90 -7.41
C LEU A 128 -13.40 -2.35 -7.91
N ASP A 129 -14.06 -3.06 -8.81
CA ASP A 129 -15.34 -2.61 -9.38
C ASP A 129 -16.43 -2.51 -8.30
N GLU A 130 -16.46 -3.47 -7.37
CA GLU A 130 -17.34 -3.44 -6.21
C GLU A 130 -17.06 -2.23 -5.29
N ALA A 131 -15.79 -1.96 -4.98
CA ALA A 131 -15.41 -0.79 -4.20
C ALA A 131 -15.78 0.52 -4.90
N MET A 132 -15.53 0.62 -6.20
CA MET A 132 -15.94 1.79 -7.00
C MET A 132 -17.46 1.98 -7.01
N GLY A 133 -18.23 0.87 -7.01
CA GLY A 133 -19.69 0.93 -6.90
C GLY A 133 -20.18 1.48 -5.56
N LYS A 134 -19.45 1.23 -4.45
CA LYS A 134 -19.76 1.78 -3.12
C LYS A 134 -19.42 3.27 -3.01
N PHE A 135 -18.42 3.74 -3.73
CA PHE A 135 -17.93 5.12 -3.68
C PHE A 135 -17.98 5.81 -5.07
N PRO A 136 -19.17 6.00 -5.65
CA PRO A 136 -19.31 6.45 -7.04
C PRO A 136 -18.78 7.86 -7.32
N ASN A 137 -18.61 8.67 -6.27
CA ASN A 137 -18.11 10.05 -6.39
C ASN A 137 -16.58 10.15 -6.22
N LYS A 138 -15.90 9.02 -5.96
CA LYS A 138 -14.45 9.02 -5.83
C LYS A 138 -13.75 8.82 -7.18
N PRO A 139 -12.57 9.42 -7.37
CA PRO A 139 -11.82 9.23 -8.60
C PRO A 139 -11.41 7.77 -8.76
N LYS A 140 -11.37 7.32 -10.02
CA LYS A 140 -10.91 5.96 -10.32
C LYS A 140 -9.41 5.85 -10.03
N PRO A 141 -8.98 4.91 -9.15
CA PRO A 141 -7.58 4.72 -8.86
C PRO A 141 -6.81 4.11 -10.04
N ILE A 142 -5.51 4.34 -10.09
CA ILE A 142 -4.63 3.48 -10.86
C ILE A 142 -4.61 2.12 -10.17
N PHE A 143 -4.78 1.06 -10.95
CA PHE A 143 -4.78 -0.31 -10.47
C PHE A 143 -3.61 -1.07 -11.06
N ALA A 144 -2.62 -1.40 -10.24
CA ALA A 144 -1.44 -2.16 -10.61
C ALA A 144 -1.54 -3.60 -10.13
N MET A 145 -1.10 -4.54 -10.97
CA MET A 145 -0.97 -5.95 -10.59
C MET A 145 0.46 -6.41 -10.81
N MET A 146 1.07 -6.97 -9.76
CA MET A 146 2.39 -7.58 -9.85
C MET A 146 2.25 -9.05 -10.22
N ARG A 147 2.82 -9.42 -11.36
CA ARG A 147 2.90 -10.83 -11.82
C ARG A 147 4.33 -11.21 -12.16
N HIS A 148 4.68 -12.44 -11.84
CA HIS A 148 5.92 -13.01 -12.34
C HIS A 148 5.80 -13.18 -13.85
N THR A 149 6.74 -12.60 -14.58
CA THR A 149 6.78 -12.64 -16.03
C THR A 149 8.17 -13.09 -16.46
N ALA A 150 8.23 -14.01 -17.41
CA ALA A 150 9.46 -14.44 -18.03
C ALA A 150 9.34 -14.33 -19.53
N VAL A 151 10.39 -13.87 -20.18
CA VAL A 151 10.51 -13.79 -21.65
C VAL A 151 11.49 -14.86 -22.09
N TYR A 152 11.14 -15.62 -23.11
CA TYR A 152 12.00 -16.63 -23.75
C TYR A 152 11.79 -16.62 -25.26
N GLU A 153 12.84 -16.93 -26.00
CA GLU A 153 12.80 -16.87 -27.47
C GLU A 153 12.17 -18.13 -28.10
N ASN A 154 12.49 -19.30 -27.56
CA ASN A 154 11.99 -20.56 -28.08
C ASN A 154 10.93 -21.16 -27.17
N LYS A 155 9.86 -21.69 -27.75
CA LYS A 155 8.76 -22.33 -27.00
C LYS A 155 9.24 -23.45 -26.06
N ASN A 156 10.35 -24.08 -26.35
CA ASN A 156 10.90 -25.20 -25.56
C ASN A 156 11.67 -24.70 -24.32
N ASP A 157 11.98 -23.41 -24.22
CA ASP A 157 12.80 -22.85 -23.14
C ASP A 157 11.95 -22.38 -21.93
N TRP A 158 10.64 -22.54 -21.98
CA TRP A 158 9.71 -22.10 -20.92
C TRP A 158 9.99 -22.72 -19.54
N GLU A 159 10.56 -23.93 -19.49
CA GLU A 159 10.85 -24.61 -18.22
C GLU A 159 11.95 -23.91 -17.42
N VAL A 160 12.92 -23.28 -18.09
CA VAL A 160 14.04 -22.61 -17.42
C VAL A 160 13.57 -21.48 -16.49
N PRO A 161 12.80 -20.49 -16.97
CA PRO A 161 12.27 -19.43 -16.09
C PRO A 161 11.28 -19.97 -15.05
N VAL A 162 10.49 -21.00 -15.38
CA VAL A 162 9.58 -21.60 -14.39
C VAL A 162 10.34 -22.23 -13.23
N LYS A 163 11.40 -23.01 -13.50
CA LYS A 163 12.27 -23.57 -12.45
C LYS A 163 12.92 -22.49 -11.60
N ALA A 164 13.38 -21.40 -12.21
CA ALA A 164 13.96 -20.27 -11.49
C ALA A 164 12.94 -19.59 -10.58
N LEU A 165 11.74 -19.32 -11.07
CA LEU A 165 10.64 -18.73 -10.30
C LEU A 165 10.19 -19.62 -9.14
N THR A 166 10.05 -20.93 -9.37
CA THR A 166 9.67 -21.89 -8.32
C THR A 166 10.69 -21.92 -7.20
N ARG A 167 11.99 -21.84 -7.52
CA ARG A 167 13.05 -21.77 -6.51
C ARG A 167 12.97 -20.50 -5.66
N VAL A 168 12.68 -19.36 -6.27
CA VAL A 168 12.52 -18.08 -5.56
C VAL A 168 11.30 -18.13 -4.65
N LEU A 169 10.18 -18.65 -5.13
CA LEU A 169 8.93 -18.72 -4.37
C LEU A 169 9.04 -19.63 -3.15
N GLY A 170 9.72 -20.76 -3.25
CA GLY A 170 9.97 -21.66 -2.11
C GLY A 170 10.81 -21.05 -0.97
N GLN A 171 11.34 -19.85 -1.15
CA GLN A 171 12.02 -19.11 -0.08
C GLN A 171 11.05 -18.26 0.77
N PHE A 172 9.81 -18.11 0.32
CA PHE A 172 8.77 -17.31 0.99
C PHE A 172 7.70 -18.16 1.70
N GLU A 173 7.76 -19.48 1.56
CA GLU A 173 6.97 -20.45 2.31
C GLU A 173 7.68 -20.83 3.63
#